data_4975235f14fbe657ed53efa3aa0a6cdb
#
_entry.id   4975235f14fbe657ed53efa3aa0a6cdb
#
_cell.length_a   1.000
_cell.length_b   1.000
_cell.length_c   1.000
_cell.angle_alpha   90.00
_cell.angle_beta   90.00
_cell.angle_gamma   90.00
#
_symmetry.space_group_name_H-M   'P 1'
#
loop_
_entity.id
_entity.type
_entity.pdbx_description
1 polymer ?
#
loop_
_entity_poly.entity_id
_entity_poly.type
_entity_poly.pdbx_seq_one_letter_code
_entity_poly.pdbx_strand_id
1 'polypeptide(L)'
;NTVDITYQNLSKEVKRQIDYFTLTIISIDIDKDEYRDAMLHKIFANLNTGGTPLSDQELRNGIYYNKFYIMLFKLNKENLKWRMLYGGSSNSKENKKSKDVELLLRMCAFLNYTRVSNGVVSVKNYKGNMSQFLDEFSKETEKFSDEQIQKYKNLLELFFEYMEDASGNNKYSGLVSFFVIWCILEKQCKITTEDFKRI
;
A
#
# COMPACT_ATOMS: atom_id res chain seq x y z
N ASN A 1 0.64 31.91 -10.80
CA ASN A 1 0.84 31.16 -12.05
C ASN A 1 2.13 30.36 -11.93
N THR A 2 2.04 29.11 -11.48
CA THR A 2 3.14 28.14 -11.55
C THR A 2 3.23 27.68 -13.00
N VAL A 3 4.24 28.11 -13.72
CA VAL A 3 4.55 27.57 -15.05
C VAL A 3 5.15 26.19 -14.82
N ASP A 4 4.51 25.15 -15.33
CA ASP A 4 5.08 23.80 -15.35
C ASP A 4 6.35 23.80 -16.19
N ILE A 5 7.50 23.77 -15.53
CA ILE A 5 8.81 23.74 -16.17
C ILE A 5 9.04 22.31 -16.68
N THR A 6 8.92 22.12 -17.98
CA THR A 6 9.27 20.86 -18.65
C THR A 6 10.67 20.94 -19.24
N TYR A 7 11.33 19.80 -19.49
CA TYR A 7 12.64 19.75 -20.14
C TYR A 7 12.66 20.58 -21.45
N GLN A 8 11.58 20.56 -22.23
CA GLN A 8 11.48 21.28 -23.51
C GLN A 8 11.60 22.81 -23.34
N ASN A 9 11.14 23.34 -22.19
CA ASN A 9 11.10 24.77 -21.90
C ASN A 9 12.36 25.29 -21.17
N LEU A 10 13.33 24.40 -20.90
CA LEU A 10 14.57 24.74 -20.23
C LEU A 10 15.54 25.49 -21.17
N SER A 11 16.41 26.33 -20.61
CA SER A 11 17.50 26.97 -21.37
C SER A 11 18.47 25.92 -21.90
N LYS A 12 19.22 26.27 -22.95
CA LYS A 12 20.22 25.36 -23.55
C LYS A 12 21.29 24.93 -22.54
N GLU A 13 21.68 25.83 -21.64
CA GLU A 13 22.68 25.56 -20.60
C GLU A 13 22.17 24.51 -19.61
N VAL A 14 20.92 24.66 -19.13
CA VAL A 14 20.31 23.71 -18.17
C VAL A 14 20.06 22.36 -18.84
N LYS A 15 19.57 22.33 -20.08
CA LYS A 15 19.47 21.11 -20.88
C LYS A 15 20.80 20.35 -20.93
N ARG A 16 21.87 21.10 -21.30
CA ARG A 16 23.21 20.52 -21.38
C ARG A 16 23.70 19.96 -20.03
N GLN A 17 23.44 20.63 -18.93
CA GLN A 17 23.76 20.09 -17.60
C GLN A 17 23.01 18.79 -17.29
N ILE A 18 21.74 18.71 -17.67
CA ILE A 18 20.95 17.48 -17.50
C ILE A 18 21.45 16.36 -18.41
N ASP A 19 21.70 16.66 -19.68
CA ASP A 19 22.13 15.69 -20.71
C ASP A 19 23.52 15.08 -20.40
N TYR A 20 24.41 15.86 -19.79
CA TYR A 20 25.75 15.41 -19.39
C TYR A 20 25.84 14.96 -17.93
N PHE A 21 24.72 14.92 -17.21
CA PHE A 21 24.72 14.45 -15.83
C PHE A 21 25.01 12.95 -15.77
N THR A 22 26.04 12.58 -15.05
CA THR A 22 26.42 11.18 -14.89
C THR A 22 25.70 10.57 -13.70
N LEU A 23 24.96 9.49 -13.94
CA LEU A 23 24.33 8.69 -12.89
C LEU A 23 25.20 7.46 -12.60
N THR A 24 25.56 7.27 -11.34
CA THR A 24 26.14 6.00 -10.88
C THR A 24 25.02 5.03 -10.55
N ILE A 25 24.95 3.92 -11.27
CA ILE A 25 23.97 2.85 -11.03
C ILE A 25 24.70 1.70 -10.37
N ILE A 26 24.24 1.30 -9.18
CA ILE A 26 24.66 0.09 -8.50
C ILE A 26 23.57 -0.95 -8.69
N SER A 27 23.86 -1.98 -9.47
CA SER A 27 22.95 -3.13 -9.63
C SER A 27 23.39 -4.23 -8.68
N ILE A 28 22.46 -4.71 -7.87
CA ILE A 28 22.69 -5.80 -6.92
C ILE A 28 21.75 -6.92 -7.33
N ASP A 29 22.34 -8.01 -7.82
CA ASP A 29 21.63 -9.23 -8.15
C ASP A 29 21.72 -10.17 -6.94
N ILE A 30 20.59 -10.58 -6.42
CA ILE A 30 20.50 -11.47 -5.26
C ILE A 30 19.68 -12.68 -5.70
N ASP A 31 20.29 -13.83 -5.73
CA ASP A 31 19.58 -15.09 -5.96
C ASP A 31 18.44 -15.25 -4.94
N LYS A 32 17.40 -15.99 -5.34
CA LYS A 32 16.24 -16.26 -4.46
C LYS A 32 16.65 -17.16 -3.31
N ASP A 33 17.29 -16.57 -2.32
CA ASP A 33 17.76 -17.21 -1.11
C ASP A 33 16.80 -16.84 0.06
N GLU A 34 16.80 -17.68 1.09
CA GLU A 34 16.06 -17.49 2.34
C GLU A 34 16.37 -16.14 3.03
N TYR A 35 17.59 -15.62 2.80
CA TYR A 35 18.07 -14.35 3.36
C TYR A 35 17.86 -13.13 2.47
N ARG A 36 17.28 -13.30 1.26
CA ARG A 36 17.11 -12.23 0.27
C ARG A 36 16.46 -10.98 0.86
N ASP A 37 15.34 -11.16 1.56
CA ASP A 37 14.58 -10.04 2.09
C ASP A 37 15.36 -9.28 3.17
N ALA A 38 16.01 -10.01 4.08
CA ALA A 38 16.85 -9.44 5.13
C ALA A 38 18.06 -8.68 4.53
N MET A 39 18.65 -9.21 3.47
CA MET A 39 19.75 -8.59 2.76
C MET A 39 19.31 -7.33 2.03
N LEU A 40 18.18 -7.36 1.32
CA LEU A 40 17.62 -6.18 0.67
C LEU A 40 17.29 -5.09 1.67
N HIS A 41 16.63 -5.41 2.80
CA HIS A 41 16.39 -4.45 3.87
C HIS A 41 17.68 -3.80 4.38
N LYS A 42 18.72 -4.60 4.59
CA LYS A 42 20.03 -4.11 5.06
C LYS A 42 20.72 -3.20 4.03
N ILE A 43 20.66 -3.57 2.74
CA ILE A 43 21.20 -2.77 1.66
C ILE A 43 20.49 -1.43 1.56
N PHE A 44 19.15 -1.44 1.54
CA PHE A 44 18.37 -0.22 1.50
C PHE A 44 18.58 0.66 2.74
N ALA A 45 18.66 0.07 3.93
CA ALA A 45 18.98 0.80 5.16
C ALA A 45 20.34 1.49 5.08
N ASN A 46 21.36 0.83 4.54
CA ASN A 46 22.71 1.37 4.38
C ASN A 46 22.78 2.46 3.31
N LEU A 47 22.11 2.28 2.18
CA LEU A 47 22.04 3.29 1.11
C LEU A 47 21.31 4.56 1.57
N ASN A 48 20.48 4.46 2.58
CA ASN A 48 19.63 5.53 3.10
C ASN A 48 20.38 6.50 4.05
N THR A 49 21.67 6.27 4.33
CA THR A 49 22.46 7.04 5.31
C THR A 49 22.91 8.41 4.80
N GLY A 50 22.77 8.71 3.51
CA GLY A 50 23.26 9.96 2.88
C GLY A 50 22.20 10.99 2.48
N GLY A 51 20.91 10.78 2.81
CA GLY A 51 19.81 11.66 2.37
C GLY A 51 18.62 11.66 3.32
N THR A 52 17.43 12.03 2.81
CA THR A 52 16.18 11.90 3.58
C THR A 52 15.83 10.41 3.73
N PRO A 53 15.76 9.85 4.93
CA PRO A 53 15.47 8.44 5.13
C PRO A 53 14.16 8.01 4.49
N LEU A 54 14.18 6.87 3.80
CA LEU A 54 12.97 6.23 3.31
C LEU A 54 12.11 5.73 4.49
N SER A 55 10.81 5.82 4.36
CA SER A 55 9.89 5.16 5.30
C SER A 55 9.89 3.64 5.07
N ASP A 56 9.41 2.89 6.06
CA ASP A 56 9.23 1.43 5.92
C ASP A 56 8.40 1.05 4.69
N GLN A 57 7.40 1.88 4.36
CA GLN A 57 6.56 1.60 3.19
C GLN A 57 7.28 1.88 1.87
N GLU A 58 8.10 2.92 1.81
CA GLU A 58 8.94 3.17 0.61
C GLU A 58 9.94 2.02 0.39
N LEU A 59 10.49 1.47 1.48
CA LEU A 59 11.33 0.27 1.42
C LEU A 59 10.55 -0.94 0.89
N ARG A 60 9.36 -1.22 1.44
CA ARG A 60 8.48 -2.31 0.97
C ARG A 60 8.12 -2.17 -0.50
N ASN A 61 7.82 -0.94 -0.94
CA ASN A 61 7.49 -0.66 -2.33
C ASN A 61 8.61 -1.09 -3.30
N GLY A 62 9.86 -0.97 -2.89
CA GLY A 62 11.01 -1.41 -3.68
C GLY A 62 11.29 -2.91 -3.56
N ILE A 63 11.25 -3.47 -2.34
CA ILE A 63 11.61 -4.86 -2.06
C ILE A 63 10.58 -5.84 -2.64
N TYR A 64 9.29 -5.55 -2.44
CA TYR A 64 8.18 -6.43 -2.82
C TYR A 64 7.42 -5.94 -4.06
N TYR A 65 8.12 -5.31 -5.02
CA TYR A 65 7.50 -4.81 -6.24
C TYR A 65 6.97 -5.97 -7.09
N ASN A 66 5.65 -6.16 -7.09
CA ASN A 66 4.95 -7.22 -7.81
C ASN A 66 3.59 -6.74 -8.33
N LYS A 67 2.83 -7.63 -9.01
CA LYS A 67 1.51 -7.30 -9.56
C LYS A 67 0.52 -6.74 -8.53
N PHE A 68 0.56 -7.23 -7.29
CA PHE A 68 -0.30 -6.75 -6.21
C PHE A 68 0.06 -5.30 -5.83
N TYR A 69 1.34 -4.97 -5.71
CA TYR A 69 1.79 -3.61 -5.45
C TYR A 69 1.45 -2.66 -6.61
N ILE A 70 1.61 -3.12 -7.86
CA ILE A 70 1.19 -2.34 -9.04
C ILE A 70 -0.31 -2.01 -8.96
N MET A 71 -1.15 -2.96 -8.55
CA MET A 71 -2.58 -2.74 -8.32
C MET A 71 -2.82 -1.69 -7.23
N LEU A 72 -2.12 -1.77 -6.08
CA LEU A 72 -2.25 -0.77 -5.02
C LEU A 72 -1.83 0.63 -5.47
N PHE A 73 -0.71 0.76 -6.20
CA PHE A 73 -0.25 2.06 -6.73
C PHE A 73 -1.25 2.66 -7.70
N LYS A 74 -1.76 1.83 -8.62
CA LYS A 74 -2.75 2.27 -9.59
C LYS A 74 -4.03 2.73 -8.90
N LEU A 75 -4.52 1.95 -7.94
CA LEU A 75 -5.70 2.28 -7.16
C LEU A 75 -5.48 3.55 -6.31
N ASN A 76 -4.31 3.67 -5.66
CA ASN A 76 -3.95 4.87 -4.89
C ASN A 76 -3.96 6.13 -5.74
N LYS A 77 -3.46 6.06 -6.97
CA LYS A 77 -3.31 7.20 -7.87
C LYS A 77 -4.62 7.57 -8.58
N GLU A 78 -5.36 6.56 -9.06
CA GLU A 78 -6.44 6.76 -10.04
C GLU A 78 -7.83 6.75 -9.41
N ASN A 79 -8.03 6.13 -8.23
CA ASN A 79 -9.36 6.03 -7.63
C ASN A 79 -9.73 7.33 -6.89
N LEU A 80 -10.62 8.10 -7.47
CA LEU A 80 -11.04 9.41 -6.94
C LEU A 80 -11.75 9.29 -5.58
N LYS A 81 -12.52 8.23 -5.34
CA LYS A 81 -13.20 7.98 -4.07
C LYS A 81 -12.20 7.70 -2.95
N TRP A 82 -11.18 6.90 -3.25
CA TRP A 82 -10.05 6.69 -2.34
C TRP A 82 -9.32 8.00 -2.03
N ARG A 83 -9.04 8.82 -3.06
CA ARG A 83 -8.38 10.12 -2.85
C ARG A 83 -9.22 11.04 -1.98
N MET A 84 -10.54 11.01 -2.13
CA MET A 84 -11.46 11.75 -1.27
C MET A 84 -11.39 11.25 0.19
N LEU A 85 -11.45 9.94 0.40
CA LEU A 85 -11.40 9.33 1.74
C LEU A 85 -10.06 9.61 2.44
N TYR A 86 -8.95 9.44 1.75
CA TYR A 86 -7.62 9.61 2.35
C TYR A 86 -7.23 11.08 2.52
N GLY A 87 -7.38 11.87 1.49
CA GLY A 87 -6.87 13.25 1.41
C GLY A 87 -7.93 14.34 1.56
N GLY A 88 -9.22 13.99 1.70
CA GLY A 88 -10.34 14.94 1.79
C GLY A 88 -10.69 15.66 0.48
N SER A 89 -10.08 15.25 -0.65
CA SER A 89 -10.37 15.76 -1.98
C SER A 89 -10.02 14.72 -3.04
N SER A 90 -10.86 14.59 -4.07
CA SER A 90 -10.57 13.71 -5.22
C SER A 90 -9.29 14.08 -5.96
N ASN A 91 -8.86 15.33 -5.87
CA ASN A 91 -7.60 15.84 -6.44
C ASN A 91 -6.44 15.85 -5.44
N SER A 92 -6.58 15.22 -4.28
CA SER A 92 -5.50 15.14 -3.30
C SER A 92 -4.29 14.42 -3.88
N LYS A 93 -3.09 14.96 -3.62
CA LYS A 93 -1.83 14.36 -4.08
C LYS A 93 -1.48 13.12 -3.28
N GLU A 94 -0.75 12.22 -3.92
CA GLU A 94 -0.16 11.05 -3.24
C GLU A 94 0.76 11.47 -2.09
N ASN A 95 0.83 10.64 -1.07
CA ASN A 95 1.67 10.93 0.09
C ASN A 95 3.14 10.67 -0.24
N LYS A 96 4.01 11.67 0.01
CA LYS A 96 5.45 11.58 -0.30
C LYS A 96 6.16 10.44 0.43
N LYS A 97 5.63 9.96 1.56
CA LYS A 97 6.16 8.83 2.34
C LYS A 97 5.34 7.55 2.15
N SER A 98 4.54 7.48 1.08
CA SER A 98 3.68 6.34 0.72
C SER A 98 2.75 5.84 1.84
N LYS A 99 2.34 6.71 2.78
CA LYS A 99 1.43 6.34 3.87
C LYS A 99 0.02 5.98 3.39
N ASP A 100 -0.40 6.53 2.27
CA ASP A 100 -1.64 6.18 1.59
C ASP A 100 -1.61 4.74 1.05
N VAL A 101 -0.52 4.35 0.41
CA VAL A 101 -0.29 2.98 -0.05
C VAL A 101 -0.18 2.02 1.15
N GLU A 102 0.51 2.43 2.22
CA GLU A 102 0.60 1.64 3.45
C GLU A 102 -0.79 1.37 4.05
N LEU A 103 -1.69 2.36 4.02
CA LEU A 103 -3.04 2.17 4.55
C LEU A 103 -3.84 1.15 3.74
N LEU A 104 -3.74 1.20 2.40
CA LEU A 104 -4.33 0.18 1.53
C LEU A 104 -3.74 -1.21 1.81
N LEU A 105 -2.42 -1.30 1.98
CA LEU A 105 -1.74 -2.54 2.33
C LEU A 105 -2.22 -3.09 3.68
N ARG A 106 -2.38 -2.24 4.70
CA ARG A 106 -2.93 -2.61 6.01
C ARG A 106 -4.34 -3.18 5.88
N MET A 107 -5.22 -2.56 5.10
CA MET A 107 -6.57 -3.07 4.86
C MET A 107 -6.53 -4.51 4.33
N CYS A 108 -5.72 -4.76 3.31
CA CYS A 108 -5.59 -6.08 2.71
C CYS A 108 -4.95 -7.10 3.67
N ALA A 109 -3.91 -6.72 4.40
CA ALA A 109 -3.21 -7.59 5.35
C ALA A 109 -4.13 -8.00 6.51
N PHE A 110 -4.82 -7.05 7.12
CA PHE A 110 -5.77 -7.36 8.19
C PHE A 110 -6.91 -8.23 7.69
N LEU A 111 -7.47 -7.96 6.50
CA LEU A 111 -8.48 -8.83 5.90
C LEU A 111 -7.95 -10.26 5.69
N ASN A 112 -6.72 -10.40 5.19
CA ASN A 112 -6.11 -11.71 4.94
C ASN A 112 -5.94 -12.55 6.20
N TYR A 113 -5.56 -11.92 7.30
CA TYR A 113 -5.21 -12.60 8.55
C TYR A 113 -6.30 -12.61 9.62
N THR A 114 -7.39 -11.86 9.46
CA THR A 114 -8.51 -11.91 10.39
C THR A 114 -9.23 -13.24 10.30
N ARG A 115 -9.52 -13.81 11.46
CA ARG A 115 -10.33 -15.03 11.63
C ARG A 115 -11.35 -14.79 12.72
N VAL A 116 -12.54 -15.29 12.48
CA VAL A 116 -13.61 -15.35 13.50
C VAL A 116 -13.89 -16.79 13.81
N SER A 117 -13.85 -17.14 15.09
CA SER A 117 -14.15 -18.49 15.56
C SER A 117 -14.84 -18.39 16.91
N ASN A 118 -16.01 -19.01 17.04
CA ASN A 118 -16.81 -19.01 18.27
C ASN A 118 -17.06 -17.59 18.85
N GLY A 119 -17.31 -16.62 17.99
CA GLY A 119 -17.54 -15.24 18.38
C GLY A 119 -16.28 -14.45 18.78
N VAL A 120 -15.10 -15.05 18.67
CA VAL A 120 -13.83 -14.39 18.96
C VAL A 120 -13.15 -13.97 17.65
N VAL A 121 -12.85 -12.67 17.52
CA VAL A 121 -12.07 -12.12 16.40
C VAL A 121 -10.58 -12.19 16.76
N SER A 122 -9.80 -12.78 15.90
CA SER A 122 -8.35 -12.84 16.04
C SER A 122 -7.66 -12.47 14.74
N VAL A 123 -6.47 -11.87 14.83
CA VAL A 123 -5.63 -11.56 13.68
C VAL A 123 -4.39 -12.44 13.78
N LYS A 124 -4.28 -13.40 12.86
CA LYS A 124 -3.09 -14.26 12.78
C LYS A 124 -1.87 -13.42 12.42
N ASN A 125 -0.69 -13.86 12.84
CA ASN A 125 0.62 -13.26 12.53
C ASN A 125 0.85 -11.85 13.09
N TYR A 126 -0.14 -11.17 13.65
CA TYR A 126 0.06 -9.87 14.28
C TYR A 126 0.54 -10.02 15.73
N LYS A 127 1.81 -9.69 15.96
CA LYS A 127 2.48 -9.78 17.27
C LYS A 127 2.80 -8.40 17.87
N GLY A 128 2.02 -7.37 17.53
CA GLY A 128 2.25 -6.00 18.00
C GLY A 128 3.26 -5.20 17.18
N ASN A 129 3.92 -5.80 16.17
CA ASN A 129 4.84 -5.13 15.26
C ASN A 129 4.20 -5.01 13.87
N MET A 130 3.76 -3.79 13.53
CA MET A 130 3.09 -3.51 12.26
C MET A 130 4.04 -3.65 11.07
N SER A 131 5.30 -3.24 11.20
CA SER A 131 6.27 -3.34 10.11
C SER A 131 6.48 -4.80 9.71
N GLN A 132 6.80 -5.66 10.68
CA GLN A 132 6.97 -7.09 10.43
C GLN A 132 5.70 -7.74 9.86
N PHE A 133 4.53 -7.39 10.38
CA PHE A 133 3.24 -7.92 9.91
C PHE A 133 2.99 -7.61 8.43
N LEU A 134 3.31 -6.38 8.01
CA LEU A 134 3.18 -5.96 6.62
C LEU A 134 4.25 -6.57 5.72
N ASP A 135 5.46 -6.80 6.23
CA ASP A 135 6.53 -7.46 5.48
C ASP A 135 6.16 -8.93 5.19
N GLU A 136 5.63 -9.65 6.19
CA GLU A 136 5.13 -11.03 6.03
C GLU A 136 4.01 -11.10 4.98
N PHE A 137 3.03 -10.19 5.05
CA PHE A 137 1.97 -10.13 4.06
C PHE A 137 2.49 -9.79 2.67
N SER A 138 3.40 -8.82 2.56
CA SER A 138 3.99 -8.41 1.29
C SER A 138 4.70 -9.57 0.57
N LYS A 139 5.41 -10.39 1.34
CA LYS A 139 6.05 -11.60 0.82
C LYS A 139 5.01 -12.63 0.31
N GLU A 140 3.88 -12.77 0.99
CA GLU A 140 2.81 -13.66 0.51
C GLU A 140 2.21 -13.17 -0.81
N THR A 141 2.13 -11.84 -1.03
CA THR A 141 1.55 -11.29 -2.26
C THR A 141 2.34 -11.63 -3.53
N GLU A 142 3.59 -12.04 -3.42
CA GLU A 142 4.39 -12.53 -4.56
C GLU A 142 3.78 -13.80 -5.20
N LYS A 143 3.02 -14.56 -4.41
CA LYS A 143 2.39 -15.82 -4.82
C LYS A 143 0.92 -15.66 -5.23
N PHE A 144 0.37 -14.46 -5.18
CA PHE A 144 -1.03 -14.22 -5.48
C PHE A 144 -1.31 -14.42 -6.97
N SER A 145 -2.37 -15.16 -7.28
CA SER A 145 -2.92 -15.25 -8.62
C SER A 145 -3.57 -13.93 -9.04
N ASP A 146 -3.72 -13.73 -10.35
CA ASP A 146 -4.41 -12.54 -10.88
C ASP A 146 -5.86 -12.45 -10.36
N GLU A 147 -6.52 -13.59 -10.12
CA GLU A 147 -7.86 -13.65 -9.53
C GLU A 147 -7.88 -13.17 -8.07
N GLN A 148 -6.88 -13.56 -7.27
CA GLN A 148 -6.74 -13.09 -5.89
C GLN A 148 -6.51 -11.57 -5.85
N ILE A 149 -5.62 -11.07 -6.70
CA ILE A 149 -5.34 -9.64 -6.83
C ILE A 149 -6.62 -8.88 -7.23
N GLN A 150 -7.35 -9.38 -8.22
CA GLN A 150 -8.60 -8.77 -8.66
C GLN A 150 -9.67 -8.77 -7.56
N LYS A 151 -9.72 -9.83 -6.74
CA LYS A 151 -10.62 -9.89 -5.58
C LYS A 151 -10.34 -8.77 -4.58
N TYR A 152 -9.07 -8.55 -4.21
CA TYR A 152 -8.70 -7.45 -3.31
C TYR A 152 -9.05 -6.09 -3.92
N LYS A 153 -8.74 -5.89 -5.19
CA LYS A 153 -9.10 -4.67 -5.90
C LYS A 153 -10.59 -4.38 -5.83
N ASN A 154 -11.42 -5.36 -6.20
CA ASN A 154 -12.89 -5.22 -6.21
C ASN A 154 -13.43 -4.90 -4.80
N LEU A 155 -12.91 -5.54 -3.77
CA LEU A 155 -13.33 -5.29 -2.38
C LEU A 155 -12.99 -3.86 -1.94
N LEU A 156 -11.80 -3.37 -2.28
CA LEU A 156 -11.39 -2.01 -1.98
C LEU A 156 -12.26 -0.99 -2.72
N GLU A 157 -12.49 -1.18 -4.02
CA GLU A 157 -13.30 -0.28 -4.84
C GLU A 157 -14.76 -0.23 -4.34
N LEU A 158 -15.38 -1.37 -4.06
CA LEU A 158 -16.73 -1.44 -3.48
C LEU A 158 -16.82 -0.78 -2.10
N PHE A 159 -15.79 -0.95 -1.27
CA PHE A 159 -15.73 -0.29 0.02
C PHE A 159 -15.63 1.23 -0.11
N PHE A 160 -14.86 1.74 -1.06
CA PHE A 160 -14.77 3.18 -1.29
C PHE A 160 -16.10 3.76 -1.78
N GLU A 161 -16.86 3.01 -2.58
CA GLU A 161 -18.22 3.37 -2.98
C GLU A 161 -19.17 3.44 -1.77
N TYR A 162 -19.15 2.39 -0.96
CA TYR A 162 -19.95 2.36 0.28
C TYR A 162 -19.62 3.53 1.23
N MET A 163 -18.35 3.87 1.37
CA MET A 163 -17.90 4.95 2.25
C MET A 163 -18.25 6.34 1.70
N GLU A 164 -18.34 6.51 0.39
CA GLU A 164 -18.79 7.77 -0.23
C GLU A 164 -20.23 8.09 0.15
N ASP A 165 -21.10 7.09 0.10
CA ASP A 165 -22.52 7.24 0.47
C ASP A 165 -22.70 7.48 1.98
N ALA A 166 -21.79 6.96 2.80
CA ALA A 166 -21.84 7.09 4.26
C ALA A 166 -21.20 8.40 4.79
N SER A 167 -20.39 9.06 3.97
CA SER A 167 -19.54 10.15 4.44
C SER A 167 -20.12 11.54 4.23
N GLY A 168 -20.63 12.12 5.30
CA GLY A 168 -20.50 13.57 5.45
C GLY A 168 -19.08 13.89 5.94
N ASN A 169 -18.28 14.59 5.17
CA ASN A 169 -17.05 15.37 5.51
C ASN A 169 -16.11 14.95 6.68
N ASN A 170 -16.15 13.73 7.18
CA ASN A 170 -15.37 13.31 8.34
C ASN A 170 -14.17 12.47 7.91
N LYS A 171 -12.97 12.84 8.38
CA LYS A 171 -11.78 11.97 8.34
C LYS A 171 -12.03 10.74 9.20
N TYR A 172 -12.13 9.58 8.61
CA TYR A 172 -12.32 8.34 9.34
C TYR A 172 -11.04 7.88 10.03
N SER A 173 -11.00 8.03 11.35
CA SER A 173 -10.07 7.25 12.17
C SER A 173 -10.56 5.79 12.17
N GLY A 174 -9.68 4.82 11.93
CA GLY A 174 -10.05 3.40 11.94
C GLY A 174 -10.49 2.81 10.61
N LEU A 175 -10.17 3.45 9.49
CA LEU A 175 -10.54 3.00 8.14
C LEU A 175 -10.21 1.53 7.86
N VAL A 176 -9.08 1.02 8.40
CA VAL A 176 -8.69 -0.39 8.29
C VAL A 176 -9.70 -1.31 8.98
N SER A 177 -10.09 -0.97 10.20
CA SER A 177 -11.07 -1.76 10.96
C SER A 177 -12.45 -1.73 10.29
N PHE A 178 -12.89 -0.58 9.81
CA PHE A 178 -14.12 -0.45 9.06
C PHE A 178 -14.12 -1.32 7.80
N PHE A 179 -13.04 -1.32 7.05
CA PHE A 179 -12.92 -2.16 5.86
C PHE A 179 -13.03 -3.65 6.19
N VAL A 180 -12.31 -4.10 7.20
CA VAL A 180 -12.32 -5.51 7.60
C VAL A 180 -13.72 -5.94 8.09
N ILE A 181 -14.35 -5.13 8.95
CA ILE A 181 -15.69 -5.39 9.45
C ILE A 181 -16.70 -5.41 8.30
N TRP A 182 -16.66 -4.43 7.41
CA TRP A 182 -17.53 -4.37 6.25
C TRP A 182 -17.38 -5.59 5.35
N CYS A 183 -16.14 -6.02 5.06
CA CYS A 183 -15.90 -7.24 4.29
C CYS A 183 -16.47 -8.50 4.95
N ILE A 184 -16.41 -8.57 6.27
CA ILE A 184 -16.94 -9.70 7.05
C ILE A 184 -18.48 -9.71 6.98
N LEU A 185 -19.11 -8.58 7.26
CA LEU A 185 -20.57 -8.48 7.39
C LEU A 185 -21.28 -8.52 6.03
N GLU A 186 -20.80 -7.72 5.07
CA GLU A 186 -21.53 -7.47 3.83
C GLU A 186 -21.11 -8.41 2.69
N LYS A 187 -19.85 -8.83 2.67
CA LYS A 187 -19.29 -9.58 1.53
C LYS A 187 -18.93 -11.02 1.87
N GLN A 188 -19.21 -11.48 3.09
CA GLN A 188 -19.01 -12.86 3.53
C GLN A 188 -17.63 -13.42 3.15
N CYS A 189 -16.59 -12.62 3.31
CA CYS A 189 -15.23 -12.99 2.95
C CYS A 189 -14.69 -14.08 3.89
N LYS A 190 -15.13 -15.35 3.71
CA LYS A 190 -14.76 -16.54 4.48
C LYS A 190 -15.07 -16.48 6.00
N ILE A 191 -15.76 -15.44 6.45
CA ILE A 191 -16.19 -15.22 7.82
C ILE A 191 -17.68 -15.00 7.71
N THR A 192 -18.47 -15.83 8.35
CA THR A 192 -19.92 -15.75 8.28
C THR A 192 -20.45 -14.66 9.19
N THR A 193 -21.54 -14.01 8.80
CA THR A 193 -22.26 -13.02 9.61
C THR A 193 -22.71 -13.63 10.95
N GLU A 194 -22.91 -14.96 11.01
CA GLU A 194 -23.25 -15.69 12.23
C GLU A 194 -22.11 -15.70 13.26
N ASP A 195 -20.85 -15.66 12.80
CA ASP A 195 -19.69 -15.59 13.69
C ASP A 195 -19.63 -14.23 14.42
N PHE A 196 -20.20 -13.17 13.83
CA PHE A 196 -20.28 -11.84 14.44
C PHE A 196 -21.50 -11.63 15.35
N LYS A 197 -22.62 -12.33 15.11
CA LYS A 197 -23.81 -12.22 15.95
C LYS A 197 -23.62 -12.80 17.37
N ARG A 198 -22.49 -13.46 17.60
CA ARG A 198 -22.13 -14.07 18.90
C ARG A 198 -21.11 -13.23 19.69
N ILE A 199 -20.72 -12.06 19.20
CA ILE A 199 -19.93 -11.05 19.91
C ILE A 199 -20.85 -9.99 20.48
#